data_6ca753aae404e38dcfa1fd157893be59
#
_entry.id   6ca753aae404e38dcfa1fd157893be59
#
_cell.length_a   1.000
_cell.length_b   1.000
_cell.length_c   1.000
_cell.angle_alpha   90.00
_cell.angle_beta   90.00
_cell.angle_gamma   90.00
#
_symmetry.space_group_name_H-M   'P 1'
#
loop_
_entity.id
_entity.type
_entity.pdbx_description
1 polymer ?
#
loop_
_entity_poly.entity_id
_entity_poly.type
_entity_poly.pdbx_seq_one_letter_code
_entity_poly.pdbx_strand_id
1 'polypeptide(L)'
;MCRGVQHPLRGIFLRNYLLQCTRNILPDVMVAENEHEVNVYDAIDFVLTNFAEMNKLWVRMQHQGHSSEKTRREKEREELKILVGTNLVRLSQLESATLETYQRLVLPGILEQVVSCRDAIAQEYLMECIIQVFPDEFHLQTLDPFLKSCAQLETGVNVKNIIISLIERLHCLQPEEWQDQRQWHRCHHSR
;
A
#
# COMPACT_ATOMS: atom_id res chain seq x y z
N MET A 1 -16.42 1.33 -17.95
CA MET A 1 -17.08 0.02 -17.87
C MET A 1 -16.90 -0.68 -16.52
N CYS A 2 -15.71 -0.85 -15.98
CA CYS A 2 -15.50 -1.57 -14.70
C CYS A 2 -16.24 -0.97 -13.49
N ARG A 3 -16.50 0.33 -13.46
CA ARG A 3 -17.26 1.00 -12.37
C ARG A 3 -18.70 0.52 -12.25
N GLY A 4 -19.30 -0.03 -13.32
CA GLY A 4 -20.66 -0.55 -13.30
C GLY A 4 -20.84 -1.90 -12.60
N VAL A 5 -19.74 -2.64 -12.34
CA VAL A 5 -19.79 -3.95 -11.69
C VAL A 5 -19.83 -3.77 -10.18
N GLN A 6 -21.03 -3.80 -9.62
CA GLN A 6 -21.27 -3.55 -8.17
C GLN A 6 -21.09 -4.79 -7.30
N HIS A 7 -21.09 -6.00 -7.87
CA HIS A 7 -20.85 -7.22 -7.10
C HIS A 7 -19.39 -7.28 -6.65
N PRO A 8 -19.07 -7.29 -5.35
CA PRO A 8 -17.71 -7.14 -4.85
C PRO A 8 -16.73 -8.14 -5.45
N LEU A 9 -17.02 -9.42 -5.34
CA LEU A 9 -16.13 -10.49 -5.82
C LEU A 9 -15.83 -10.34 -7.32
N ARG A 10 -16.88 -10.20 -8.15
CA ARG A 10 -16.71 -10.04 -9.60
C ARG A 10 -15.99 -8.75 -9.95
N GLY A 11 -16.28 -7.67 -9.22
CA GLY A 11 -15.63 -6.38 -9.40
C GLY A 11 -14.15 -6.43 -9.08
N ILE A 12 -13.73 -7.09 -7.99
CA ILE A 12 -12.32 -7.25 -7.62
C ILE A 12 -11.57 -8.04 -8.70
N PHE A 13 -12.09 -9.18 -9.16
CA PHE A 13 -11.46 -9.97 -10.21
C PHE A 13 -11.34 -9.21 -11.54
N LEU A 14 -12.42 -8.51 -11.94
CA LEU A 14 -12.40 -7.72 -13.17
C LEU A 14 -11.37 -6.60 -13.12
N ARG A 15 -11.24 -5.91 -12.00
CA ARG A 15 -10.26 -4.84 -11.80
C ARG A 15 -8.83 -5.36 -11.70
N ASN A 16 -8.64 -6.51 -11.06
CA ASN A 16 -7.33 -7.16 -11.07
C ASN A 16 -6.94 -7.58 -12.49
N TYR A 17 -7.86 -8.16 -13.26
CA TYR A 17 -7.62 -8.48 -14.67
C TYR A 17 -7.26 -7.22 -15.47
N LEU A 18 -8.00 -6.13 -15.30
CA LEU A 18 -7.70 -4.86 -15.94
C LEU A 18 -6.29 -4.36 -15.60
N LEU A 19 -5.89 -4.41 -14.34
CA LEU A 19 -4.55 -4.02 -13.89
C LEU A 19 -3.47 -4.86 -14.58
N GLN A 20 -3.67 -6.16 -14.70
CA GLN A 20 -2.72 -7.06 -15.36
C GLN A 20 -2.64 -6.79 -16.88
N CYS A 21 -3.78 -6.61 -17.56
CA CYS A 21 -3.81 -6.32 -18.99
C CYS A 21 -3.15 -4.98 -19.36
N THR A 22 -3.23 -4.00 -18.46
CA THR A 22 -2.65 -2.67 -18.69
C THR A 22 -1.18 -2.55 -18.30
N ARG A 23 -0.59 -3.60 -17.73
CA ARG A 23 0.78 -3.58 -17.21
C ARG A 23 1.82 -3.13 -18.24
N ASN A 24 1.69 -3.61 -19.48
CA ASN A 24 2.64 -3.32 -20.57
C ASN A 24 2.15 -2.19 -21.50
N ILE A 25 1.02 -1.57 -21.18
CA ILE A 25 0.41 -0.51 -22.01
C ILE A 25 0.60 0.85 -21.34
N LEU A 26 0.56 0.89 -20.01
CA LEU A 26 0.74 2.12 -19.26
C LEU A 26 2.20 2.58 -19.36
N PRO A 27 2.45 3.89 -19.58
CA PRO A 27 3.80 4.43 -19.65
C PRO A 27 4.48 4.30 -18.28
N ASP A 28 5.67 3.70 -18.28
CA ASP A 28 6.51 3.56 -17.09
C ASP A 28 7.55 4.68 -16.99
N VAL A 29 7.87 5.35 -18.12
CA VAL A 29 8.93 6.37 -18.23
C VAL A 29 8.34 7.71 -18.64
N MET A 30 8.91 8.80 -18.15
CA MET A 30 8.59 10.16 -18.60
C MET A 30 9.17 10.39 -20.00
N VAL A 31 8.39 10.14 -21.03
CA VAL A 31 8.71 10.55 -22.41
C VAL A 31 7.96 11.85 -22.69
N ALA A 32 8.68 12.96 -22.65
CA ALA A 32 8.11 14.28 -22.85
C ALA A 32 8.22 14.67 -24.34
N GLU A 33 7.38 14.12 -25.21
CA GLU A 33 7.43 14.53 -26.61
C GLU A 33 6.12 15.07 -27.21
N ASN A 34 4.95 14.77 -26.62
CA ASN A 34 3.68 15.30 -27.16
C ASN A 34 2.63 15.51 -26.06
N GLU A 35 1.95 16.65 -26.08
CA GLU A 35 0.88 17.03 -25.13
C GLU A 35 -0.38 16.10 -25.18
N HIS A 36 -0.44 15.17 -26.11
CA HIS A 36 -1.59 14.27 -26.32
C HIS A 36 -1.31 12.81 -25.98
N GLU A 37 -0.10 12.47 -25.53
CA GLU A 37 0.24 11.11 -25.12
C GLU A 37 -0.03 10.93 -23.61
N VAL A 38 -0.52 9.72 -23.27
CA VAL A 38 -0.73 9.29 -21.88
C VAL A 38 0.60 9.39 -21.14
N ASN A 39 0.63 10.17 -20.08
CA ASN A 39 1.84 10.39 -19.30
C ASN A 39 1.87 9.49 -18.06
N VAL A 40 2.99 9.48 -17.37
CA VAL A 40 3.20 8.70 -16.15
C VAL A 40 2.24 9.09 -15.03
N TYR A 41 1.85 10.34 -14.92
CA TYR A 41 0.87 10.80 -13.92
C TYR A 41 -0.50 10.18 -14.17
N ASP A 42 -0.89 10.01 -15.43
CA ASP A 42 -2.13 9.31 -15.80
C ASP A 42 -2.06 7.83 -15.43
N ALA A 43 -0.87 7.20 -15.57
CA ALA A 43 -0.65 5.82 -15.15
C ALA A 43 -0.76 5.67 -13.62
N ILE A 44 -0.17 6.58 -12.86
CA ILE A 44 -0.29 6.61 -11.39
C ILE A 44 -1.75 6.82 -10.97
N ASP A 45 -2.44 7.80 -11.55
CA ASP A 45 -3.85 8.09 -11.26
C ASP A 45 -4.74 6.89 -11.58
N PHE A 46 -4.50 6.24 -12.71
CA PHE A 46 -5.21 5.01 -13.07
C PHE A 46 -5.05 3.92 -12.01
N VAL A 47 -3.81 3.64 -11.57
CA VAL A 47 -3.56 2.59 -10.58
C VAL A 47 -4.12 2.97 -9.22
N LEU A 48 -3.99 4.23 -8.78
CA LEU A 48 -4.59 4.73 -7.54
C LEU A 48 -6.12 4.64 -7.58
N THR A 49 -6.74 5.03 -8.69
CA THR A 49 -8.20 4.90 -8.89
C THR A 49 -8.62 3.44 -8.84
N ASN A 50 -7.88 2.54 -9.49
CA ASN A 50 -8.17 1.11 -9.47
C ASN A 50 -8.04 0.53 -8.06
N PHE A 51 -7.00 0.91 -7.34
CA PHE A 51 -6.77 0.56 -5.93
C PHE A 51 -7.94 1.01 -5.04
N ALA A 52 -8.34 2.28 -5.13
CA ALA A 52 -9.43 2.86 -4.35
C ALA A 52 -10.75 2.09 -4.54
N GLU A 53 -11.08 1.80 -5.79
CA GLU A 53 -12.30 1.07 -6.13
C GLU A 53 -12.23 -0.42 -5.72
N MET A 54 -11.08 -1.07 -5.82
CA MET A 54 -10.90 -2.44 -5.34
C MET A 54 -11.01 -2.49 -3.81
N ASN A 55 -10.40 -1.55 -3.10
CA ASN A 55 -10.50 -1.46 -1.65
C ASN A 55 -11.96 -1.27 -1.18
N LYS A 56 -12.72 -0.37 -1.83
CA LYS A 56 -14.15 -0.19 -1.54
C LYS A 56 -14.95 -1.48 -1.71
N LEU A 57 -14.69 -2.24 -2.77
CA LEU A 57 -15.35 -3.52 -3.00
C LEU A 57 -14.96 -4.56 -1.95
N TRP A 58 -13.69 -4.60 -1.59
CA TRP A 58 -13.17 -5.53 -0.59
C TRP A 58 -13.74 -5.25 0.82
N VAL A 59 -13.79 -3.98 1.23
CA VAL A 59 -14.44 -3.58 2.49
C VAL A 59 -15.94 -3.92 2.46
N ARG A 60 -16.60 -3.69 1.34
CA ARG A 60 -18.05 -3.99 1.19
C ARG A 60 -18.37 -5.48 1.38
N MET A 61 -17.43 -6.39 1.09
CA MET A 61 -17.63 -7.83 1.30
C MET A 61 -17.98 -8.17 2.75
N GLN A 62 -17.49 -7.40 3.72
CA GLN A 62 -17.80 -7.60 5.13
C GLN A 62 -19.29 -7.42 5.45
N HIS A 63 -19.95 -6.53 4.71
CA HIS A 63 -21.32 -6.11 4.99
C HIS A 63 -22.37 -6.82 4.13
N GLN A 64 -21.96 -7.69 3.20
CA GLN A 64 -22.87 -8.38 2.29
C GLN A 64 -23.14 -9.82 2.71
N GLY A 65 -24.43 -10.22 2.65
CA GLY A 65 -24.88 -11.60 2.86
C GLY A 65 -25.41 -11.90 4.27
N HIS A 66 -25.90 -13.11 4.43
CA HIS A 66 -26.51 -13.59 5.68
C HIS A 66 -25.45 -13.82 6.78
N SER A 67 -25.86 -13.67 8.05
CA SER A 67 -24.96 -13.90 9.21
C SER A 67 -24.43 -15.32 9.27
N SER A 68 -25.16 -16.30 8.76
CA SER A 68 -24.74 -17.71 8.68
C SER A 68 -23.51 -17.95 7.79
N GLU A 69 -23.21 -17.03 6.87
CA GLU A 69 -22.07 -17.13 5.96
C GLU A 69 -20.87 -16.29 6.39
N LYS A 70 -20.90 -15.73 7.60
CA LYS A 70 -19.84 -14.80 8.08
C LYS A 70 -18.46 -15.39 7.98
N THR A 71 -18.24 -16.61 8.49
CA THR A 71 -16.92 -17.27 8.48
C THR A 71 -16.42 -17.52 7.07
N ARG A 72 -17.29 -17.88 6.14
CA ARG A 72 -16.94 -18.06 4.73
C ARG A 72 -16.51 -16.74 4.11
N ARG A 73 -17.24 -15.66 4.34
CA ARG A 73 -16.88 -14.33 3.83
C ARG A 73 -15.57 -13.80 4.40
N GLU A 74 -15.32 -14.03 5.68
CA GLU A 74 -14.05 -13.65 6.31
C GLU A 74 -12.88 -14.37 5.65
N LYS A 75 -13.02 -15.65 5.35
CA LYS A 75 -12.01 -16.42 4.63
C LYS A 75 -11.81 -15.93 3.19
N GLU A 76 -12.90 -15.74 2.44
CA GLU A 76 -12.84 -15.18 1.08
C GLU A 76 -12.21 -13.78 1.08
N ARG A 77 -12.52 -12.96 2.06
CA ARG A 77 -11.94 -11.63 2.23
C ARG A 77 -10.43 -11.70 2.51
N GLU A 78 -10.01 -12.63 3.35
CA GLU A 78 -8.59 -12.85 3.65
C GLU A 78 -7.80 -13.32 2.41
N GLU A 79 -8.38 -14.21 1.62
CA GLU A 79 -7.75 -14.69 0.37
C GLU A 79 -7.65 -13.57 -0.70
N LEU A 80 -8.63 -12.66 -0.75
CA LEU A 80 -8.69 -11.61 -1.76
C LEU A 80 -7.88 -10.35 -1.42
N LYS A 81 -7.43 -10.17 -0.18
CA LYS A 81 -6.63 -9.00 0.20
C LYS A 81 -5.39 -8.81 -0.69
N ILE A 82 -4.78 -9.92 -1.11
CA ILE A 82 -3.59 -9.91 -1.97
C ILE A 82 -3.87 -9.21 -3.29
N LEU A 83 -5.06 -9.40 -3.88
CA LEU A 83 -5.44 -8.74 -5.13
C LEU A 83 -5.54 -7.22 -4.97
N VAL A 84 -5.97 -6.74 -3.81
CA VAL A 84 -5.98 -5.29 -3.52
C VAL A 84 -4.55 -4.79 -3.39
N GLY A 85 -3.69 -5.51 -2.67
CA GLY A 85 -2.28 -5.18 -2.47
C GLY A 85 -1.47 -5.14 -3.77
N THR A 86 -1.84 -5.91 -4.81
CA THR A 86 -1.13 -5.88 -6.11
C THR A 86 -1.12 -4.52 -6.78
N ASN A 87 -2.07 -3.62 -6.47
CA ASN A 87 -2.05 -2.24 -6.95
C ASN A 87 -0.86 -1.47 -6.35
N LEU A 88 -0.57 -1.66 -5.06
CA LEU A 88 0.57 -1.03 -4.38
C LEU A 88 1.89 -1.55 -4.95
N VAL A 89 1.97 -2.85 -5.19
CA VAL A 89 3.12 -3.47 -5.87
C VAL A 89 3.31 -2.88 -7.26
N ARG A 90 2.23 -2.68 -8.02
CA ARG A 90 2.33 -2.04 -9.34
C ARG A 90 2.83 -0.60 -9.26
N LEU A 91 2.35 0.18 -8.29
CA LEU A 91 2.83 1.55 -8.06
C LEU A 91 4.33 1.59 -7.74
N SER A 92 4.83 0.66 -6.95
CA SER A 92 6.26 0.60 -6.60
C SER A 92 7.16 0.16 -7.77
N GLN A 93 6.59 -0.51 -8.77
CA GLN A 93 7.31 -1.00 -9.95
C GLN A 93 7.35 0.01 -11.11
N LEU A 94 6.66 1.14 -11.00
CA LEU A 94 6.75 2.20 -12.00
C LEU A 94 8.14 2.83 -11.92
N GLU A 95 8.89 2.88 -13.03
CA GLU A 95 10.23 3.49 -13.06
C GLU A 95 10.21 4.97 -12.67
N SER A 96 9.09 5.62 -12.91
CA SER A 96 8.83 7.00 -12.53
C SER A 96 8.39 7.21 -11.07
N ALA A 97 8.27 6.15 -10.30
CA ALA A 97 7.99 6.25 -8.86
C ALA A 97 9.23 6.75 -8.10
N THR A 98 9.70 7.94 -8.48
CA THR A 98 10.77 8.64 -7.77
C THR A 98 10.30 9.03 -6.37
N LEU A 99 11.25 9.34 -5.48
CA LEU A 99 10.93 9.83 -4.14
C LEU A 99 9.98 11.04 -4.17
N GLU A 100 10.21 11.99 -5.08
CA GLU A 100 9.36 13.18 -5.20
C GLU A 100 7.92 12.79 -5.60
N THR A 101 7.75 11.95 -6.60
CA THR A 101 6.44 11.48 -7.06
C THR A 101 5.74 10.68 -5.95
N TYR A 102 6.49 9.85 -5.22
CA TYR A 102 5.97 9.10 -4.09
C TYR A 102 5.45 10.02 -2.98
N GLN A 103 6.24 11.03 -2.58
CA GLN A 103 5.87 11.98 -1.52
C GLN A 103 4.65 12.83 -1.88
N ARG A 104 4.54 13.26 -3.15
CA ARG A 104 3.54 14.23 -3.59
C ARG A 104 2.23 13.62 -4.04
N LEU A 105 2.26 12.42 -4.63
CA LEU A 105 1.10 11.81 -5.27
C LEU A 105 0.77 10.42 -4.73
N VAL A 106 1.75 9.51 -4.72
CA VAL A 106 1.48 8.10 -4.46
C VAL A 106 1.10 7.88 -3.00
N LEU A 107 1.97 8.26 -2.07
CA LEU A 107 1.72 8.03 -0.64
C LEU A 107 0.48 8.77 -0.13
N PRO A 108 0.28 10.08 -0.41
CA PRO A 108 -0.94 10.76 0.01
C PRO A 108 -2.21 10.12 -0.53
N GLY A 109 -2.22 9.71 -1.81
CA GLY A 109 -3.36 9.04 -2.42
C GLY A 109 -3.68 7.68 -1.78
N ILE A 110 -2.66 6.91 -1.41
CA ILE A 110 -2.85 5.63 -0.71
C ILE A 110 -3.36 5.89 0.72
N LEU A 111 -2.70 6.77 1.48
CA LEU A 111 -3.05 7.05 2.87
C LEU A 111 -4.48 7.61 3.01
N GLU A 112 -4.91 8.47 2.09
CA GLU A 112 -6.30 8.96 2.04
C GLU A 112 -7.30 7.79 1.91
N GLN A 113 -7.03 6.83 1.04
CA GLN A 113 -7.88 5.66 0.87
C GLN A 113 -7.87 4.75 2.10
N VAL A 114 -6.71 4.58 2.73
CA VAL A 114 -6.57 3.78 3.96
C VAL A 114 -7.36 4.41 5.11
N VAL A 115 -7.21 5.70 5.35
CA VAL A 115 -7.90 6.39 6.44
C VAL A 115 -9.42 6.45 6.18
N SER A 116 -9.81 6.74 4.93
CA SER A 116 -11.23 6.93 4.58
C SER A 116 -12.05 5.64 4.55
N CYS A 117 -11.44 4.46 4.40
CA CYS A 117 -12.16 3.19 4.30
C CYS A 117 -12.82 2.75 5.62
N ARG A 118 -12.36 3.24 6.77
CA ARG A 118 -12.89 2.98 8.12
C ARG A 118 -13.14 1.51 8.43
N ASP A 119 -12.24 0.66 7.99
CA ASP A 119 -12.27 -0.78 8.25
C ASP A 119 -10.92 -1.21 8.82
N ALA A 120 -10.90 -1.65 10.08
CA ALA A 120 -9.68 -1.94 10.81
C ALA A 120 -8.80 -3.01 10.12
N ILE A 121 -9.43 -4.06 9.56
CA ILE A 121 -8.70 -5.14 8.87
C ILE A 121 -8.05 -4.61 7.60
N ALA A 122 -8.78 -3.79 6.83
CA ALA A 122 -8.23 -3.19 5.61
C ALA A 122 -7.12 -2.19 5.94
N GLN A 123 -7.31 -1.35 6.94
CA GLN A 123 -6.31 -0.37 7.38
C GLN A 123 -5.02 -1.05 7.83
N GLU A 124 -5.10 -2.07 8.70
CA GLU A 124 -3.92 -2.80 9.17
C GLU A 124 -3.16 -3.45 8.02
N TYR A 125 -3.84 -4.22 7.18
CA TYR A 125 -3.24 -4.87 6.02
C TYR A 125 -2.58 -3.88 5.05
N LEU A 126 -3.26 -2.78 4.71
CA LEU A 126 -2.74 -1.81 3.75
C LEU A 126 -1.56 -1.01 4.30
N MET A 127 -1.56 -0.66 5.57
CA MET A 127 -0.41 -0.02 6.21
C MET A 127 0.83 -0.94 6.21
N GLU A 128 0.64 -2.23 6.49
CA GLU A 128 1.71 -3.23 6.37
C GLU A 128 2.18 -3.38 4.93
N CYS A 129 1.27 -3.40 3.94
CA CYS A 129 1.64 -3.42 2.53
C CYS A 129 2.50 -2.22 2.12
N ILE A 130 2.18 -1.01 2.57
CA ILE A 130 2.99 0.18 2.29
C ILE A 130 4.42 -0.05 2.79
N ILE A 131 4.58 -0.51 4.03
CA ILE A 131 5.90 -0.77 4.63
C ILE A 131 6.68 -1.82 3.83
N GLN A 132 6.01 -2.87 3.34
CA GLN A 132 6.66 -3.99 2.65
C GLN A 132 7.05 -3.69 1.21
N VAL A 133 6.25 -2.88 0.52
CA VAL A 133 6.30 -2.74 -0.95
C VAL A 133 7.21 -1.60 -1.40
N PHE A 134 7.23 -0.49 -0.67
CA PHE A 134 8.03 0.67 -1.05
C PHE A 134 9.45 0.62 -0.47
N PRO A 135 10.44 1.29 -1.12
CA PRO A 135 11.82 1.32 -0.65
C PRO A 135 11.96 1.97 0.73
N ASP A 136 12.92 1.49 1.50
CA ASP A 136 13.16 1.95 2.86
C ASP A 136 13.56 3.43 2.92
N GLU A 137 14.31 3.91 1.91
CA GLU A 137 14.67 5.32 1.77
C GLU A 137 13.45 6.22 1.66
N PHE A 138 12.37 5.73 1.00
CA PHE A 138 11.11 6.47 0.88
C PHE A 138 10.43 6.63 2.23
N HIS A 139 10.46 5.57 3.07
CA HIS A 139 9.90 5.62 4.40
C HIS A 139 10.60 6.63 5.31
N LEU A 140 11.93 6.73 5.24
CA LEU A 140 12.69 7.73 6.02
C LEU A 140 12.25 9.15 5.69
N GLN A 141 12.01 9.44 4.42
CA GLN A 141 11.63 10.78 3.95
C GLN A 141 10.15 11.10 4.13
N THR A 142 9.33 10.11 4.48
CA THR A 142 7.87 10.23 4.60
C THR A 142 7.32 9.78 5.94
N LEU A 143 8.16 9.73 6.98
CA LEU A 143 7.75 9.32 8.32
C LEU A 143 6.60 10.17 8.88
N ASP A 144 6.68 11.50 8.72
CA ASP A 144 5.69 12.42 9.27
C ASP A 144 4.26 12.18 8.73
N PRO A 145 4.01 12.17 7.41
CA PRO A 145 2.69 11.86 6.89
C PRO A 145 2.23 10.44 7.22
N PHE A 146 3.13 9.46 7.25
CA PHE A 146 2.79 8.09 7.62
C PHE A 146 2.32 8.00 9.08
N LEU A 147 3.06 8.59 10.03
CA LEU A 147 2.71 8.59 11.45
C LEU A 147 1.43 9.39 11.73
N LYS A 148 1.22 10.52 11.03
CA LYS A 148 -0.04 11.26 11.11
C LYS A 148 -1.24 10.43 10.67
N SER A 149 -1.08 9.60 9.64
CA SER A 149 -2.13 8.69 9.20
C SER A 149 -2.37 7.57 10.19
N CYS A 150 -1.32 7.03 10.85
CA CYS A 150 -1.48 6.05 11.93
C CYS A 150 -2.37 6.56 13.07
N ALA A 151 -2.28 7.86 13.39
CA ALA A 151 -3.12 8.48 14.43
C ALA A 151 -4.61 8.63 14.03
N GLN A 152 -4.93 8.45 12.75
CA GLN A 152 -6.29 8.58 12.21
C GLN A 152 -6.95 7.22 11.93
N LEU A 153 -6.26 6.12 12.20
CA LEU A 153 -6.79 4.76 11.99
C LEU A 153 -7.87 4.42 13.03
N GLU A 154 -8.71 3.47 12.68
CA GLU A 154 -9.75 2.98 13.59
C GLU A 154 -9.17 2.32 14.84
N THR A 155 -9.89 2.40 15.94
CA THR A 155 -9.45 1.91 17.27
C THR A 155 -9.16 0.41 17.31
N GLY A 156 -9.68 -0.35 16.35
CA GLY A 156 -9.44 -1.79 16.23
C GLY A 156 -8.11 -2.16 15.55
N VAL A 157 -7.39 -1.18 14.99
CA VAL A 157 -6.11 -1.40 14.30
C VAL A 157 -4.98 -1.54 15.31
N ASN A 158 -4.12 -2.54 15.12
CA ASN A 158 -2.91 -2.70 15.94
C ASN A 158 -1.78 -1.77 15.47
N VAL A 159 -1.93 -0.48 15.74
CA VAL A 159 -0.95 0.56 15.38
C VAL A 159 0.43 0.26 15.93
N LYS A 160 0.52 -0.37 17.11
CA LYS A 160 1.80 -0.77 17.71
C LYS A 160 2.58 -1.71 16.80
N ASN A 161 1.92 -2.73 16.24
CA ASN A 161 2.58 -3.68 15.33
C ASN A 161 3.03 -2.98 14.03
N ILE A 162 2.22 -2.09 13.49
CA ILE A 162 2.58 -1.29 12.29
C ILE A 162 3.86 -0.49 12.54
N ILE A 163 3.94 0.19 13.70
CA ILE A 163 5.13 0.98 14.06
C ILE A 163 6.35 0.08 14.29
N ILE A 164 6.19 -1.07 14.93
CA ILE A 164 7.27 -2.04 15.13
C ILE A 164 7.80 -2.52 13.78
N SER A 165 6.93 -2.94 12.86
CA SER A 165 7.31 -3.39 11.52
C SER A 165 8.08 -2.31 10.76
N LEU A 166 7.66 -1.04 10.87
CA LEU A 166 8.35 0.08 10.25
C LEU A 166 9.76 0.28 10.86
N ILE A 167 9.87 0.25 12.19
CA ILE A 167 11.16 0.41 12.89
C ILE A 167 12.12 -0.73 12.53
N GLU A 168 11.65 -1.96 12.55
CA GLU A 168 12.45 -3.14 12.19
C GLU A 168 13.00 -3.02 10.78
N ARG A 169 12.17 -2.55 9.83
CA ARG A 169 12.60 -2.33 8.47
C ARG A 169 13.65 -1.22 8.35
N LEU A 170 13.44 -0.10 9.01
CA LEU A 170 14.39 1.01 9.02
C LEU A 170 15.70 0.70 9.75
N HIS A 171 15.65 -0.20 10.74
CA HIS A 171 16.83 -0.65 11.45
C HIS A 171 17.82 -1.38 10.53
N CYS A 172 17.36 -2.06 9.50
CA CYS A 172 18.20 -2.74 8.53
C CYS A 172 19.02 -1.77 7.66
N LEU A 173 18.67 -0.47 7.63
CA LEU A 173 19.39 0.57 6.87
C LEU A 173 20.59 1.17 7.63
N GLN A 174 20.85 0.75 8.87
CA GLN A 174 21.99 1.29 9.62
C GLN A 174 23.29 0.86 8.96
N PRO A 175 24.22 1.80 8.64
CA PRO A 175 25.53 1.48 8.12
C PRO A 175 26.25 0.52 9.07
N GLU A 176 27.05 -0.40 8.52
CA GLU A 176 27.83 -1.39 9.27
C GLU A 176 28.72 -0.76 10.37
N GLU A 177 29.12 0.49 10.23
CA GLU A 177 29.89 1.27 11.20
C GLU A 177 29.22 1.35 12.60
N TRP A 178 27.87 1.32 12.69
CA TRP A 178 27.15 1.33 13.97
C TRP A 178 27.05 -0.05 14.62
N GLN A 179 27.25 -1.11 13.88
CA GLN A 179 27.28 -2.48 14.42
C GLN A 179 28.60 -2.73 15.16
N ASP A 180 29.71 -2.18 14.66
CA ASP A 180 31.05 -2.29 15.25
C ASP A 180 31.15 -1.56 16.60
N GLN A 181 30.52 -0.39 16.75
CA GLN A 181 30.48 0.34 18.02
C GLN A 181 29.71 -0.39 19.12
N ARG A 182 28.63 -1.13 18.79
CA ARG A 182 27.90 -1.93 19.79
C ARG A 182 28.66 -3.17 20.25
N GLN A 183 29.49 -3.73 19.39
CA GLN A 183 30.37 -4.85 19.72
C GLN A 183 31.51 -4.37 20.61
N TRP A 184 32.02 -3.17 20.36
CA TRP A 184 33.05 -2.54 21.17
C TRP A 184 32.59 -2.25 22.61
N HIS A 185 31.41 -1.72 22.82
CA HIS A 185 30.84 -1.48 24.14
C HIS A 185 30.55 -2.75 24.92
N ARG A 186 30.18 -3.84 24.26
CA ARG A 186 29.98 -5.16 24.90
C ARG A 186 31.26 -5.78 25.41
N CYS A 187 32.37 -5.58 24.72
CA CYS A 187 33.67 -6.14 25.10
C CYS A 187 34.34 -5.35 26.25
N HIS A 188 33.97 -4.11 26.51
CA HIS A 188 34.62 -3.25 27.48
C HIS A 188 33.85 -3.06 28.81
N HIS A 189 32.65 -3.62 28.94
CA HIS A 189 31.87 -3.61 30.19
C HIS A 189 31.92 -4.94 30.94
N SER A 190 32.79 -5.87 30.57
CA SER A 190 32.99 -7.17 31.21
C SER A 190 34.37 -7.26 31.86
N ARG A 191 34.79 -6.20 32.57
CA ARG A 191 35.93 -6.25 33.50
C ARG A 191 35.60 -5.55 34.79
#